data_d4f89ceeb8bc4f451d5973fefb28b1e3
#
_entry.id   d4f89ceeb8bc4f451d5973fefb28b1e3
#
_cell.length_a   1.000
_cell.length_b   1.000
_cell.length_c   1.000
_cell.angle_alpha   90.00
_cell.angle_beta   90.00
_cell.angle_gamma   90.00
#
_symmetry.space_group_name_H-M   'P 1'
#
loop_
_entity.id
_entity.type
_entity.pdbx_description
1 polymer ?
#
loop_
_entity_poly.entity_id
_entity_poly.type
_entity_poly.pdbx_seq_one_letter_code
_entity_poly.pdbx_strand_id
1 'polypeptide(L)'
;MSGLDYSQAPIELREQLSFTKTQVGALDRRIREEVEGVLGCVLLSTCNRTELYLSCEEGAELLPGELLCGAVGADYGLFEEAFVTRRGRVAVRHLMEVAGGLKSQIWGEDQIVSQVKGAIAAAREAEAADPVLETLFRNAIAAGKEIKTKVRLTNVAASAAERAVQVLERDMGRLSGRRA
;
A
#
# COMPACT_ATOMS: atom_id res chain seq x y z
N MET A 1 -9.38 -4.55 -5.79
CA MET A 1 -7.94 -4.35 -5.69
C MET A 1 -7.18 -5.66 -5.84
N SER A 2 -5.98 -5.61 -6.37
CA SER A 2 -5.01 -6.71 -6.28
C SER A 2 -3.65 -6.14 -5.89
N GLY A 3 -2.87 -6.90 -5.16
CA GLY A 3 -1.55 -6.47 -4.72
C GLY A 3 -0.82 -7.55 -3.95
N LEU A 4 0.43 -7.26 -3.65
CA LEU A 4 1.30 -8.08 -2.81
C LEU A 4 1.91 -7.22 -1.70
N ASP A 5 2.26 -7.85 -0.59
CA ASP A 5 2.96 -7.21 0.51
C ASP A 5 4.05 -8.13 1.09
N TYR A 6 4.74 -7.67 2.12
CA TYR A 6 5.84 -8.37 2.77
C TYR A 6 5.48 -9.76 3.32
N SER A 7 4.19 -10.07 3.50
CA SER A 7 3.74 -11.36 4.02
C SER A 7 3.57 -12.42 2.91
N GLN A 8 3.43 -11.98 1.64
CA GLN A 8 3.27 -12.86 0.49
C GLN A 8 4.52 -12.96 -0.38
N ALA A 9 5.33 -11.89 -0.43
CA ALA A 9 6.46 -11.81 -1.35
C ALA A 9 7.75 -11.41 -0.63
N PRO A 10 8.88 -12.10 -0.90
CA PRO A 10 10.19 -11.68 -0.42
C PRO A 10 10.59 -10.34 -1.06
N ILE A 11 11.62 -9.70 -0.49
CA ILE A 11 12.01 -8.35 -0.91
C ILE A 11 12.42 -8.28 -2.38
N GLU A 12 13.08 -9.31 -2.88
CA GLU A 12 13.59 -9.42 -4.25
C GLU A 12 12.44 -9.38 -5.29
N LEU A 13 11.28 -9.95 -4.96
CA LEU A 13 10.09 -9.87 -5.80
C LEU A 13 9.40 -8.50 -5.66
N ARG A 14 9.30 -7.97 -4.44
CA ARG A 14 8.65 -6.68 -4.21
C ARG A 14 9.37 -5.52 -4.88
N GLU A 15 10.71 -5.54 -4.90
CA GLU A 15 11.53 -4.51 -5.56
C GLU A 15 11.28 -4.44 -7.06
N GLN A 16 10.98 -5.56 -7.72
CA GLN A 16 10.66 -5.59 -9.15
C GLN A 16 9.32 -4.89 -9.46
N LEU A 17 8.41 -4.84 -8.48
CA LEU A 17 7.11 -4.15 -8.57
C LEU A 17 7.09 -2.86 -7.72
N SER A 18 8.23 -2.21 -7.55
CA SER A 18 8.30 -0.91 -6.88
C SER A 18 8.15 0.24 -7.88
N PHE A 19 7.44 1.30 -7.48
CA PHE A 19 7.18 2.45 -8.33
C PHE A 19 7.60 3.74 -7.64
N THR A 20 8.32 4.59 -8.35
CA THR A 20 8.58 5.98 -7.92
C THR A 20 7.30 6.80 -7.99
N LYS A 21 7.25 7.95 -7.30
CA LYS A 21 6.09 8.85 -7.32
C LYS A 21 5.67 9.24 -8.73
N THR A 22 6.63 9.50 -9.61
CA THR A 22 6.37 9.85 -11.02
C THR A 22 5.75 8.68 -11.77
N GLN A 23 6.25 7.46 -11.55
CA GLN A 23 5.71 6.25 -12.18
C GLN A 23 4.30 5.93 -11.67
N VAL A 24 4.01 6.16 -10.39
CA VAL A 24 2.66 5.97 -9.81
C VAL A 24 1.65 6.82 -10.57
N GLY A 25 1.83 8.13 -10.67
CA GLY A 25 0.88 9.00 -11.36
C GLY A 25 0.77 8.70 -12.86
N ALA A 26 1.88 8.36 -13.52
CA ALA A 26 1.86 7.98 -14.93
C ALA A 26 1.09 6.66 -15.17
N LEU A 27 1.25 5.68 -14.29
CA LEU A 27 0.54 4.41 -14.37
C LEU A 27 -0.95 4.57 -14.07
N ASP A 28 -1.30 5.33 -13.02
CA ASP A 28 -2.70 5.61 -12.66
C ASP A 28 -3.44 6.23 -13.85
N ARG A 29 -2.85 7.26 -14.50
CA ARG A 29 -3.41 7.89 -15.69
C ARG A 29 -3.56 6.90 -16.84
N ARG A 30 -2.51 6.16 -17.17
CA ARG A 30 -2.51 5.19 -18.27
C ARG A 30 -3.59 4.13 -18.09
N ILE A 31 -3.72 3.56 -16.90
CA ILE A 31 -4.73 2.54 -16.61
C ILE A 31 -6.13 3.14 -16.74
N ARG A 32 -6.34 4.37 -16.23
CA ARG A 32 -7.64 5.04 -16.31
C ARG A 32 -8.07 5.35 -17.74
N GLU A 33 -7.12 5.74 -18.62
CA GLU A 33 -7.37 6.14 -20.00
C GLU A 33 -7.43 4.95 -20.97
N GLU A 34 -6.60 3.92 -20.77
CA GLU A 34 -6.38 2.86 -21.76
C GLU A 34 -7.08 1.55 -21.42
N VAL A 35 -7.46 1.31 -20.16
CA VAL A 35 -8.07 0.03 -19.75
C VAL A 35 -9.59 0.16 -19.74
N GLU A 36 -10.24 -0.56 -20.65
CA GLU A 36 -11.69 -0.59 -20.76
C GLU A 36 -12.35 -1.07 -19.47
N GLY A 37 -13.45 -0.43 -19.09
CA GLY A 37 -14.20 -0.72 -17.89
C GLY A 37 -13.60 -0.19 -16.58
N VAL A 38 -12.45 0.51 -16.60
CA VAL A 38 -11.88 1.19 -15.44
C VAL A 38 -12.46 2.58 -15.32
N LEU A 39 -13.14 2.87 -14.19
CA LEU A 39 -13.71 4.17 -13.85
C LEU A 39 -12.76 5.01 -13.00
N GLY A 40 -11.89 4.37 -12.23
CA GLY A 40 -10.89 5.02 -11.40
C GLY A 40 -9.77 4.08 -11.02
N CYS A 41 -8.59 4.65 -10.76
CA CYS A 41 -7.37 3.92 -10.45
C CYS A 41 -6.57 4.63 -9.36
N VAL A 42 -6.05 3.89 -8.38
CA VAL A 42 -5.09 4.37 -7.37
C VAL A 42 -4.07 3.30 -7.09
N LEU A 43 -2.80 3.59 -7.32
CA LEU A 43 -1.67 2.73 -6.96
C LEU A 43 -1.07 3.16 -5.62
N LEU A 44 -1.10 2.26 -4.66
CA LEU A 44 -0.37 2.38 -3.39
C LEU A 44 0.92 1.57 -3.49
N SER A 45 2.05 2.23 -3.65
CA SER A 45 3.38 1.62 -3.69
C SER A 45 4.25 2.14 -2.56
N THR A 46 4.79 1.22 -1.75
CA THR A 46 5.69 1.48 -0.62
C THR A 46 6.80 0.41 -0.62
N CYS A 47 7.78 0.50 0.29
CA CYS A 47 8.79 -0.56 0.44
C CYS A 47 8.21 -1.92 0.85
N ASN A 48 7.02 -1.93 1.47
CA ASN A 48 6.43 -3.14 2.04
C ASN A 48 5.23 -3.67 1.26
N ARG A 49 4.68 -2.89 0.30
CA ARG A 49 3.50 -3.31 -0.50
C ARG A 49 3.38 -2.58 -1.83
N THR A 50 2.80 -3.25 -2.78
CA THR A 50 2.33 -2.66 -4.03
C THR A 50 0.91 -3.17 -4.26
N GLU A 51 -0.07 -2.26 -4.23
CA GLU A 51 -1.50 -2.55 -4.30
C GLU A 51 -2.19 -1.61 -5.29
N LEU A 52 -2.87 -2.17 -6.29
CA LEU A 52 -3.65 -1.42 -7.28
C LEU A 52 -5.14 -1.50 -6.93
N TYR A 53 -5.73 -0.36 -6.65
CA TYR A 53 -7.16 -0.19 -6.38
C TYR A 53 -7.85 0.33 -7.63
N LEU A 54 -8.85 -0.41 -8.10
CA LEU A 54 -9.66 -0.04 -9.25
C LEU A 54 -11.13 0.13 -8.85
N SER A 55 -11.76 1.16 -9.34
CA SER A 55 -13.19 1.27 -9.50
C SER A 55 -13.52 0.91 -10.95
N CYS A 56 -14.47 -0.01 -11.14
CA CYS A 56 -14.74 -0.62 -12.44
C CYS A 56 -16.23 -0.62 -12.71
N GLU A 57 -16.59 -0.67 -13.97
CA GLU A 57 -17.96 -0.96 -14.42
C GLU A 57 -18.42 -2.32 -13.91
N GLU A 58 -19.73 -2.50 -13.81
CA GLU A 58 -20.32 -3.78 -13.41
C GLU A 58 -20.03 -4.84 -14.48
N GLY A 59 -19.53 -5.99 -14.07
CA GLY A 59 -19.17 -7.07 -14.97
C GLY A 59 -17.77 -7.00 -15.59
N ALA A 60 -17.00 -5.93 -15.34
CA ALA A 60 -15.62 -5.86 -15.85
C ALA A 60 -14.75 -6.96 -15.22
N GLU A 61 -14.16 -7.79 -16.07
CA GLU A 61 -13.20 -8.84 -15.68
C GLU A 61 -11.78 -8.32 -15.86
N LEU A 62 -11.21 -7.78 -14.79
CA LEU A 62 -9.87 -7.22 -14.79
C LEU A 62 -8.96 -8.01 -13.87
N LEU A 63 -7.71 -8.17 -14.29
CA LEU A 63 -6.62 -8.74 -13.51
C LEU A 63 -5.60 -7.63 -13.14
N PRO A 64 -5.82 -6.91 -12.03
CA PRO A 64 -4.97 -5.76 -11.68
C PRO A 64 -3.49 -6.14 -11.48
N GLY A 65 -3.20 -7.40 -11.13
CA GLY A 65 -1.84 -7.93 -11.05
C GLY A 65 -1.13 -7.94 -12.40
N GLU A 66 -1.81 -8.31 -13.48
CA GLU A 66 -1.26 -8.26 -14.85
C GLU A 66 -0.94 -6.82 -15.27
N LEU A 67 -1.80 -5.87 -14.92
CA LEU A 67 -1.57 -4.45 -15.20
C LEU A 67 -0.32 -3.92 -14.49
N LEU A 68 -0.09 -4.36 -13.24
CA LEU A 68 1.11 -4.01 -12.48
C LEU A 68 2.37 -4.62 -13.11
N CYS A 69 2.35 -5.92 -13.43
CA CYS A 69 3.48 -6.61 -14.05
C CYS A 69 3.79 -6.02 -15.44
N GLY A 70 2.77 -5.79 -16.26
CA GLY A 70 2.92 -5.16 -17.57
C GLY A 70 3.52 -3.76 -17.50
N ALA A 71 3.27 -3.01 -16.43
CA ALA A 71 3.83 -1.66 -16.24
C ALA A 71 5.36 -1.63 -16.08
N VAL A 72 5.95 -2.70 -15.55
CA VAL A 72 7.39 -2.84 -15.32
C VAL A 72 8.06 -3.87 -16.24
N GLY A 73 7.29 -4.48 -17.15
CA GLY A 73 7.78 -5.53 -18.05
C GLY A 73 8.09 -6.86 -17.34
N ALA A 74 7.45 -7.12 -16.19
CA ALA A 74 7.61 -8.35 -15.45
C ALA A 74 6.65 -9.43 -15.96
N ASP A 75 7.07 -10.68 -15.87
CA ASP A 75 6.21 -11.83 -16.18
C ASP A 75 5.23 -12.08 -15.01
N TYR A 76 3.92 -11.94 -15.28
CA TYR A 76 2.87 -12.14 -14.27
C TYR A 76 2.93 -13.54 -13.65
N GLY A 77 3.29 -14.58 -14.42
CA GLY A 77 3.39 -15.96 -13.93
C GLY A 77 4.34 -16.12 -12.73
N LEU A 78 5.38 -15.28 -12.63
CA LEU A 78 6.30 -15.28 -11.49
C LEU A 78 5.71 -14.68 -10.22
N PHE A 79 4.63 -13.91 -10.34
CA PHE A 79 3.99 -13.18 -9.24
C PHE A 79 2.59 -13.69 -8.91
N GLU A 80 2.00 -14.56 -9.71
CA GLU A 80 0.61 -14.99 -9.60
C GLU A 80 0.26 -15.47 -8.18
N GLU A 81 1.09 -16.33 -7.60
CA GLU A 81 0.89 -16.87 -6.25
C GLU A 81 1.09 -15.81 -5.14
N ALA A 82 1.86 -14.74 -5.42
CA ALA A 82 2.10 -13.66 -4.46
C ALA A 82 0.99 -12.62 -4.47
N PHE A 83 0.23 -12.50 -5.56
CA PHE A 83 -0.87 -11.55 -5.63
C PHE A 83 -2.10 -12.02 -4.86
N VAL A 84 -2.65 -11.11 -4.07
CA VAL A 84 -3.94 -11.33 -3.40
C VAL A 84 -4.96 -10.34 -3.97
N THR A 85 -5.98 -10.89 -4.64
CA THR A 85 -7.10 -10.10 -5.18
C THR A 85 -8.25 -10.05 -4.18
N ARG A 86 -8.78 -8.84 -3.95
CA ARG A 86 -9.93 -8.56 -3.08
C ARG A 86 -10.94 -7.70 -3.81
N ARG A 87 -12.24 -8.00 -3.63
CA ARG A 87 -13.34 -7.25 -4.27
C ARG A 87 -14.35 -6.76 -3.24
N GLY A 88 -15.08 -5.71 -3.58
CA GLY A 88 -16.16 -5.14 -2.78
C GLY A 88 -15.76 -4.84 -1.33
N ARG A 89 -16.55 -5.28 -0.38
CA ARG A 89 -16.35 -5.01 1.06
C ARG A 89 -15.00 -5.52 1.59
N VAL A 90 -14.46 -6.59 1.01
CA VAL A 90 -13.17 -7.15 1.46
C VAL A 90 -12.03 -6.21 1.08
N ALA A 91 -12.09 -5.59 -0.11
CA ALA A 91 -11.11 -4.57 -0.52
C ALA A 91 -11.21 -3.30 0.35
N VAL A 92 -12.44 -2.85 0.65
CA VAL A 92 -12.70 -1.70 1.53
C VAL A 92 -12.10 -1.94 2.92
N ARG A 93 -12.41 -3.08 3.54
CA ARG A 93 -11.87 -3.46 4.85
C ARG A 93 -10.35 -3.52 4.83
N HIS A 94 -9.77 -4.13 3.79
CA HIS A 94 -8.33 -4.25 3.65
C HIS A 94 -7.63 -2.88 3.66
N LEU A 95 -8.12 -1.90 2.87
CA LEU A 95 -7.52 -0.56 2.86
C LEU A 95 -7.64 0.14 4.22
N MET A 96 -8.73 -0.06 4.96
CA MET A 96 -8.87 0.47 6.32
C MET A 96 -7.87 -0.16 7.29
N GLU A 97 -7.67 -1.48 7.21
CA GLU A 97 -6.67 -2.21 7.99
C GLU A 97 -5.23 -1.74 7.64
N VAL A 98 -4.96 -1.50 6.36
CA VAL A 98 -3.68 -0.94 5.88
C VAL A 98 -3.47 0.46 6.46
N ALA A 99 -4.43 1.37 6.27
CA ALA A 99 -4.34 2.74 6.77
C ALA A 99 -4.25 2.81 8.30
N GLY A 100 -4.86 1.84 9.00
CA GLY A 100 -4.75 1.68 10.45
C GLY A 100 -3.42 1.11 10.95
N GLY A 101 -2.51 0.70 10.05
CA GLY A 101 -1.23 0.09 10.40
C GLY A 101 -1.33 -1.36 10.86
N LEU A 102 -2.51 -1.98 10.74
CA LEU A 102 -2.75 -3.38 11.16
C LEU A 102 -2.14 -4.40 10.18
N LYS A 103 -1.80 -3.95 8.98
CA LYS A 103 -1.14 -4.73 7.92
C LYS A 103 0.31 -4.28 7.67
N SER A 104 0.87 -3.46 8.53
CA SER A 104 2.26 -3.04 8.45
C SER A 104 3.18 -4.06 9.12
N GLN A 105 4.41 -4.21 8.61
CA GLN A 105 5.44 -5.07 9.20
C GLN A 105 5.75 -4.64 10.65
N ILE A 106 5.70 -3.34 10.90
CA ILE A 106 5.73 -2.75 12.23
C ILE A 106 4.33 -2.26 12.55
N TRP A 107 3.66 -2.91 13.49
CA TRP A 107 2.30 -2.56 13.89
C TRP A 107 2.22 -1.11 14.38
N GLY A 108 1.26 -0.37 13.82
CA GLY A 108 1.05 1.03 14.21
C GLY A 108 2.04 2.03 13.62
N GLU A 109 2.84 1.63 12.63
CA GLU A 109 3.75 2.51 11.89
C GLU A 109 3.05 3.82 11.47
N ASP A 110 3.72 4.97 11.74
CA ASP A 110 3.12 6.28 11.49
C ASP A 110 3.09 6.68 10.01
N GLN A 111 3.96 6.09 9.19
CA GLN A 111 4.15 6.51 7.81
C GLN A 111 3.00 6.07 6.88
N ILE A 112 2.33 4.95 7.18
CA ILE A 112 1.35 4.36 6.26
C ILE A 112 0.16 5.28 5.96
N VAL A 113 -0.35 6.04 6.93
CA VAL A 113 -1.43 7.01 6.68
C VAL A 113 -0.98 8.09 5.70
N SER A 114 0.27 8.54 5.81
CA SER A 114 0.86 9.52 4.89
C SER A 114 1.06 8.95 3.50
N GLN A 115 1.44 7.67 3.39
CA GLN A 115 1.59 6.97 2.11
C GLN A 115 0.23 6.77 1.42
N VAL A 116 -0.81 6.36 2.16
CA VAL A 116 -2.20 6.26 1.64
C VAL A 116 -2.71 7.63 1.17
N LYS A 117 -2.40 8.72 1.91
CA LYS A 117 -2.70 10.09 1.45
C LYS A 117 -1.94 10.47 0.18
N GLY A 118 -0.67 10.09 0.09
CA GLY A 118 0.16 10.33 -1.09
C GLY A 118 -0.37 9.60 -2.33
N ALA A 119 -0.82 8.36 -2.18
CA ALA A 119 -1.38 7.57 -3.27
C ALA A 119 -2.62 8.22 -3.89
N ILE A 120 -3.63 8.58 -3.08
CA ILE A 120 -4.83 9.25 -3.61
C ILE A 120 -4.53 10.66 -4.15
N ALA A 121 -3.56 11.37 -3.58
CA ALA A 121 -3.14 12.66 -4.11
C ALA A 121 -2.52 12.53 -5.50
N ALA A 122 -1.65 11.52 -5.72
CA ALA A 122 -1.05 11.24 -7.02
C ALA A 122 -2.11 10.86 -8.07
N ALA A 123 -3.09 10.04 -7.70
CA ALA A 123 -4.19 9.67 -8.58
C ALA A 123 -5.08 10.88 -8.96
N ARG A 124 -5.29 11.83 -8.03
CA ARG A 124 -5.99 13.10 -8.33
C ARG A 124 -5.22 13.96 -9.34
N GLU A 125 -3.93 14.13 -9.12
CA GLU A 125 -3.05 14.90 -10.02
C GLU A 125 -2.99 14.25 -11.42
N ALA A 126 -3.15 12.93 -11.49
CA ALA A 126 -3.20 12.15 -12.70
C ALA A 126 -4.61 12.09 -13.35
N GLU A 127 -5.63 12.72 -12.74
CA GLU A 127 -7.06 12.64 -13.14
C GLU A 127 -7.60 11.19 -13.19
N ALA A 128 -7.00 10.31 -12.40
CA ALA A 128 -7.33 8.89 -12.36
C ALA A 128 -8.28 8.51 -11.21
N ALA A 129 -8.44 9.37 -10.19
CA ALA A 129 -9.31 9.11 -9.05
C ALA A 129 -10.78 9.43 -9.39
N ASP A 130 -11.67 8.45 -9.20
CA ASP A 130 -13.12 8.62 -9.31
C ASP A 130 -13.77 8.89 -7.93
N PRO A 131 -15.06 9.30 -7.87
CA PRO A 131 -15.74 9.57 -6.59
C PRO A 131 -15.78 8.38 -5.63
N VAL A 132 -15.77 7.15 -6.14
CA VAL A 132 -15.78 5.92 -5.31
C VAL A 132 -14.46 5.76 -4.58
N LEU A 133 -13.34 5.82 -5.32
CA LEU A 133 -11.99 5.74 -4.74
C LEU A 133 -11.69 6.95 -3.85
N GLU A 134 -12.13 8.15 -4.22
CA GLU A 134 -12.04 9.34 -3.38
C GLU A 134 -12.70 9.14 -2.01
N THR A 135 -13.91 8.59 -2.01
CA THR A 135 -14.65 8.32 -0.78
C THR A 135 -13.99 7.21 0.04
N LEU A 136 -13.55 6.13 -0.63
CA LEU A 136 -12.87 5.00 0.00
C LEU A 136 -11.59 5.45 0.70
N PHE A 137 -10.70 6.12 -0.01
CA PHE A 137 -9.41 6.56 0.54
C PHE A 137 -9.57 7.61 1.64
N ARG A 138 -10.50 8.56 1.48
CA ARG A 138 -10.82 9.54 2.54
C ARG A 138 -11.25 8.85 3.83
N ASN A 139 -12.15 7.87 3.74
CA ASN A 139 -12.63 7.14 4.90
C ASN A 139 -11.55 6.25 5.52
N ALA A 140 -10.69 5.62 4.70
CA ALA A 140 -9.57 4.83 5.19
C ALA A 140 -8.55 5.71 5.95
N ILE A 141 -8.24 6.89 5.44
CA ILE A 141 -7.37 7.87 6.11
C ILE A 141 -7.97 8.32 7.45
N ALA A 142 -9.28 8.59 7.48
CA ALA A 142 -9.99 8.97 8.71
C ALA A 142 -9.94 7.84 9.75
N ALA A 143 -10.25 6.60 9.34
CA ALA A 143 -10.18 5.42 10.18
C ALA A 143 -8.75 5.18 10.74
N GLY A 144 -7.72 5.31 9.88
CA GLY A 144 -6.33 5.17 10.31
C GLY A 144 -5.94 6.18 11.39
N LYS A 145 -6.35 7.45 11.24
CA LYS A 145 -6.13 8.48 12.26
C LYS A 145 -6.88 8.18 13.56
N GLU A 146 -8.11 7.72 13.46
CA GLU A 146 -8.93 7.38 14.62
C GLU A 146 -8.35 6.20 15.41
N ILE A 147 -7.92 5.13 14.72
CA ILE A 147 -7.24 3.99 15.33
C ILE A 147 -6.00 4.47 16.10
N LYS A 148 -5.15 5.29 15.49
CA LYS A 148 -3.94 5.84 16.15
C LYS A 148 -4.25 6.68 17.39
N THR A 149 -5.38 7.40 17.38
CA THR A 149 -5.76 8.26 18.49
C THR A 149 -6.39 7.47 19.64
N LYS A 150 -7.25 6.49 19.30
CA LYS A 150 -8.04 5.74 20.30
C LYS A 150 -7.37 4.47 20.80
N VAL A 151 -6.57 3.82 19.95
CA VAL A 151 -5.86 2.59 20.29
C VAL A 151 -4.42 2.93 20.62
N ARG A 152 -4.10 3.04 21.91
CA ARG A 152 -2.71 3.10 22.36
C ARG A 152 -2.10 1.71 22.17
N LEU A 153 -1.42 1.50 21.06
CA LEU A 153 -0.55 0.34 20.88
C LEU A 153 0.68 0.57 21.76
N THR A 154 0.56 0.25 23.05
CA THR A 154 1.65 0.37 24.02
C THR A 154 2.75 -0.63 23.65
N ASN A 155 4.00 -0.16 23.63
CA ASN A 155 5.23 -0.92 23.35
C ASN A 155 5.48 -1.34 21.90
N VAL A 156 4.91 -0.65 20.91
CA VAL A 156 5.25 -0.84 19.51
C VAL A 156 6.18 0.28 19.08
N ALA A 157 7.32 -0.06 18.50
CA ALA A 157 8.25 0.91 17.93
C ALA A 157 7.55 1.67 16.79
N ALA A 158 7.65 3.00 16.79
CA ALA A 158 7.02 3.84 15.78
C ALA A 158 7.71 3.74 14.40
N SER A 159 8.93 3.17 14.34
CA SER A 159 9.70 3.00 13.13
C SER A 159 10.64 1.78 13.20
N ALA A 160 11.13 1.34 12.03
CA ALA A 160 12.14 0.28 11.96
C ALA A 160 13.44 0.65 12.71
N ALA A 161 13.84 1.92 12.66
CA ALA A 161 15.02 2.41 13.38
C ALA A 161 14.83 2.32 14.91
N GLU A 162 13.68 2.74 15.42
CA GLU A 162 13.35 2.61 16.84
C GLU A 162 13.30 1.14 17.28
N ARG A 163 12.74 0.26 16.43
CA ARG A 163 12.72 -1.17 16.69
C ARG A 163 14.12 -1.77 16.74
N ALA A 164 15.01 -1.36 15.83
CA ALA A 164 16.42 -1.80 15.84
C ALA A 164 17.12 -1.37 17.12
N VAL A 165 16.93 -0.12 17.56
CA VAL A 165 17.49 0.37 18.82
C VAL A 165 16.96 -0.43 20.01
N GLN A 166 15.67 -0.71 20.09
CA GLN A 166 15.07 -1.52 21.16
C GLN A 166 15.66 -2.94 21.21
N VAL A 167 15.86 -3.57 20.06
CA VAL A 167 16.49 -4.90 19.98
C VAL A 167 17.93 -4.85 20.47
N LEU A 168 18.72 -3.86 20.01
CA LEU A 168 20.10 -3.67 20.44
C LEU A 168 20.21 -3.40 21.95
N GLU A 169 19.34 -2.55 22.50
CA GLU A 169 19.32 -2.27 23.95
C GLU A 169 18.96 -3.49 24.79
N ARG A 170 18.04 -4.32 24.30
CA ARG A 170 17.68 -5.59 24.96
C ARG A 170 18.85 -6.58 24.98
N ASP A 171 19.57 -6.71 23.85
CA ASP A 171 20.58 -7.74 23.66
C ASP A 171 21.97 -7.30 24.15
N MET A 172 22.28 -6.00 24.12
CA MET A 172 23.58 -5.42 24.47
C MET A 172 23.56 -4.51 25.71
N GLY A 173 22.39 -4.27 26.30
CA GLY A 173 22.19 -3.32 27.38
C GLY A 173 22.14 -1.86 26.88
N ARG A 174 22.10 -0.89 27.83
CA ARG A 174 22.00 0.54 27.49
C ARG A 174 23.06 0.97 26.46
N LEU A 175 22.62 1.58 25.38
CA LEU A 175 23.48 2.07 24.29
C LEU A 175 24.08 3.47 24.55
N SER A 176 23.64 4.17 25.62
CA SER A 176 24.14 5.49 25.97
C SER A 176 25.67 5.47 26.19
N GLY A 177 26.38 6.34 25.47
CA GLY A 177 27.85 6.44 25.54
C GLY A 177 28.61 5.49 24.61
N ARG A 178 27.91 4.66 23.79
CA ARG A 178 28.53 3.84 22.74
C ARG A 178 28.55 4.61 21.42
N ARG A 179 29.62 4.46 20.65
CA ARG A 179 29.69 4.97 19.26
C ARG A 179 29.17 3.87 18.32
N ALA A 180 28.38 4.29 17.34
CA ALA A 180 27.95 3.46 16.22
C ALA A 180 29.06 3.31 15.20
#